data_41adada686301a27628b1b6a3a98d426
#
_entry.id   41adada686301a27628b1b6a3a98d426
#
_cell.length_a   1.000
_cell.length_b   1.000
_cell.length_c   1.000
_cell.angle_alpha   90.00
_cell.angle_beta   90.00
_cell.angle_gamma   90.00
#
_symmetry.space_group_name_H-M   'P 1'
#
loop_
_entity.id
_entity.type
_entity.pdbx_description
1 polymer ?
#
loop_
_entity_poly.entity_id
_entity_poly.type
_entity_poly.pdbx_seq_one_letter_code
_entity_poly.pdbx_strand_id
1 'polypeptide(L)'
;MPELIVGLVDGNGNLLVSQPYEEYQYGRRSREILVRTRGNRLVEILQDDLGNISYNANRLVLKQVLNANVNVSAMTLLGKIAEAVLVRRCNQSPDLNRRLFMLARRKGAWTSTANSFTAIGTGLKPTERRYPQRYNPQDTQRDIIWVDENGVPALMAGSNGMSGIEAGLQVKASLHGDGYMLNDLRNNRYEVPMVYFPVNNDFERIVDRLVKDQQAYVLDPDTGDYRGIRVGEDLVDIRAYDYDAFEEVKDYYPLVYDLIDGEIDIVDLVDIGLQQRDGVLKDTVMLSALKSSNSTQIILPN
;
A
#
# COMPACT_ATOMS: atom_id res chain seq x y z
N MET A 1 -31.73 -20.21 15.58
CA MET A 1 -31.65 -21.22 14.52
C MET A 1 -30.42 -22.06 14.79
N PRO A 2 -30.40 -23.38 14.61
CA PRO A 2 -29.17 -24.14 14.80
C PRO A 2 -28.13 -23.63 13.76
N GLU A 3 -26.94 -23.34 14.23
CA GLU A 3 -25.82 -22.96 13.40
C GLU A 3 -25.43 -24.13 12.49
N LEU A 4 -25.44 -23.94 11.19
CA LEU A 4 -25.01 -24.94 10.23
C LEU A 4 -23.48 -24.93 10.21
N ILE A 5 -22.87 -26.06 10.58
CA ILE A 5 -21.42 -26.23 10.60
C ILE A 5 -21.03 -27.05 9.38
N VAL A 6 -20.10 -26.55 8.58
CA VAL A 6 -19.46 -27.31 7.51
C VAL A 6 -18.13 -27.83 8.02
N GLY A 7 -17.86 -29.09 7.80
CA GLY A 7 -16.60 -29.71 8.19
C GLY A 7 -15.98 -30.50 7.06
N LEU A 8 -14.65 -30.49 7.00
CA LEU A 8 -13.88 -31.43 6.20
C LEU A 8 -13.79 -32.75 7.00
N VAL A 9 -14.13 -33.86 6.36
CA VAL A 9 -14.02 -35.20 6.95
C VAL A 9 -12.96 -36.02 6.21
N ASP A 10 -12.23 -36.83 6.93
CA ASP A 10 -11.31 -37.79 6.33
C ASP A 10 -12.08 -38.95 5.62
N GLY A 11 -11.35 -39.85 4.96
CA GLY A 11 -11.91 -40.99 4.28
C GLY A 11 -12.69 -41.97 5.19
N ASN A 12 -12.59 -41.82 6.50
CA ASN A 12 -13.28 -42.61 7.53
C ASN A 12 -14.46 -41.85 8.14
N GLY A 13 -14.74 -40.62 7.69
CA GLY A 13 -15.83 -39.81 8.21
C GLY A 13 -15.50 -39.04 9.50
N ASN A 14 -14.22 -38.94 9.92
CA ASN A 14 -13.83 -38.15 11.07
C ASN A 14 -13.71 -36.67 10.68
N LEU A 15 -14.26 -35.78 11.52
CA LEU A 15 -14.20 -34.34 11.30
C LEU A 15 -12.76 -33.83 11.50
N LEU A 16 -12.15 -33.31 10.44
CA LEU A 16 -10.81 -32.75 10.45
C LEU A 16 -10.82 -31.26 10.82
N VAL A 17 -11.75 -30.50 10.24
CA VAL A 17 -11.95 -29.08 10.49
C VAL A 17 -13.43 -28.78 10.49
N SER A 18 -13.88 -27.95 11.40
CA SER A 18 -15.25 -27.42 11.41
C SER A 18 -15.24 -25.90 11.38
N GLN A 19 -16.04 -25.32 10.50
CA GLN A 19 -16.29 -23.87 10.44
C GLN A 19 -17.78 -23.63 10.32
N PRO A 20 -18.32 -22.52 10.84
CA PRO A 20 -19.68 -22.10 10.55
C PRO A 20 -19.89 -22.02 9.03
N TYR A 21 -21.00 -22.57 8.55
CA TYR A 21 -21.28 -22.66 7.10
C TYR A 21 -21.24 -21.29 6.41
N GLU A 22 -21.81 -20.28 7.05
CA GLU A 22 -21.85 -18.92 6.50
C GLU A 22 -20.43 -18.32 6.38
N GLU A 23 -19.57 -18.55 7.36
CA GLU A 23 -18.18 -18.06 7.35
C GLU A 23 -17.36 -18.76 6.25
N TYR A 24 -17.53 -20.07 6.08
CA TYR A 24 -16.87 -20.82 5.00
C TYR A 24 -17.31 -20.35 3.62
N GLN A 25 -18.61 -20.22 3.39
CA GLN A 25 -19.16 -19.75 2.10
C GLN A 25 -18.77 -18.29 1.82
N TYR A 26 -18.80 -17.46 2.84
CA TYR A 26 -18.38 -16.07 2.72
C TYR A 26 -16.88 -15.96 2.38
N GLY A 27 -16.00 -16.69 3.06
CA GLY A 27 -14.56 -16.65 2.80
C GLY A 27 -14.21 -17.08 1.37
N ARG A 28 -14.74 -18.22 0.90
CA ARG A 28 -14.52 -18.71 -0.46
C ARG A 28 -15.07 -17.75 -1.52
N ARG A 29 -16.31 -17.31 -1.34
CA ARG A 29 -16.96 -16.37 -2.27
C ARG A 29 -16.25 -15.01 -2.30
N SER A 30 -15.78 -14.54 -1.15
CA SER A 30 -15.01 -13.30 -1.05
C SER A 30 -13.71 -13.39 -1.82
N ARG A 31 -12.94 -14.48 -1.70
CA ARG A 31 -11.70 -14.69 -2.46
C ARG A 31 -11.95 -14.66 -3.97
N GLU A 32 -12.92 -15.40 -4.47
CA GLU A 32 -13.28 -15.40 -5.90
C GLU A 32 -13.68 -14.00 -6.40
N ILE A 33 -14.44 -13.27 -5.62
CA ILE A 33 -14.82 -11.89 -5.94
C ILE A 33 -13.60 -10.98 -5.95
N LEU A 34 -12.72 -11.09 -4.96
CA LEU A 34 -11.50 -10.28 -4.87
C LEU A 34 -10.56 -10.57 -6.05
N VAL A 35 -10.36 -11.82 -6.43
CA VAL A 35 -9.56 -12.17 -7.61
C VAL A 35 -10.16 -11.52 -8.87
N ARG A 36 -11.46 -11.61 -9.07
CA ARG A 36 -12.13 -11.04 -10.24
C ARG A 36 -12.06 -9.51 -10.28
N THR A 37 -12.19 -8.86 -9.12
CA THR A 37 -12.29 -7.39 -9.04
C THR A 37 -10.95 -6.71 -8.85
N ARG A 38 -9.98 -7.38 -8.23
CA ARG A 38 -8.70 -6.80 -7.80
C ARG A 38 -7.46 -7.51 -8.37
N GLY A 39 -7.58 -8.79 -8.77
CA GLY A 39 -6.42 -9.60 -9.15
C GLY A 39 -5.61 -9.00 -10.29
N ASN A 40 -6.26 -8.62 -11.39
CA ASN A 40 -5.61 -8.00 -12.53
C ASN A 40 -4.87 -6.71 -12.16
N ARG A 41 -5.52 -5.89 -11.34
CA ARG A 41 -4.94 -4.63 -10.87
C ARG A 41 -3.77 -4.84 -9.94
N LEU A 42 -3.86 -5.84 -9.06
CA LEU A 42 -2.75 -6.23 -8.18
C LEU A 42 -1.53 -6.67 -8.99
N VAL A 43 -1.72 -7.52 -10.00
CA VAL A 43 -0.62 -7.96 -10.89
C VAL A 43 0.01 -6.78 -11.62
N GLU A 44 -0.79 -5.82 -12.11
CA GLU A 44 -0.30 -4.59 -12.74
C GLU A 44 0.57 -3.75 -11.77
N ILE A 45 0.13 -3.60 -10.51
CA ILE A 45 0.90 -2.88 -9.47
C ILE A 45 2.22 -3.62 -9.19
N LEU A 46 2.16 -4.93 -8.97
CA LEU A 46 3.34 -5.74 -8.67
C LEU A 46 4.37 -5.70 -9.81
N GLN A 47 3.92 -5.65 -11.07
CA GLN A 47 4.78 -5.60 -12.23
C GLN A 47 5.28 -4.19 -12.54
N ASP A 48 4.35 -3.25 -12.77
CA ASP A 48 4.65 -1.96 -13.38
C ASP A 48 5.14 -0.92 -12.38
N ASP A 49 4.61 -0.95 -11.15
CA ASP A 49 5.00 0.01 -10.12
C ASP A 49 6.13 -0.51 -9.25
N LEU A 50 6.06 -1.77 -8.83
CA LEU A 50 7.03 -2.34 -7.90
C LEU A 50 8.16 -3.09 -8.60
N GLY A 51 7.92 -3.63 -9.81
CA GLY A 51 8.89 -4.47 -10.52
C GLY A 51 9.14 -5.81 -9.82
N ASN A 52 8.17 -6.26 -9.02
CA ASN A 52 8.29 -7.49 -8.24
C ASN A 52 7.92 -8.73 -9.04
N ILE A 53 7.31 -8.58 -10.22
CA ILE A 53 7.03 -9.69 -11.13
C ILE A 53 8.01 -9.67 -12.28
N SER A 54 8.59 -10.83 -12.54
CA SER A 54 9.35 -11.11 -13.75
C SER A 54 9.04 -12.53 -14.22
N TYR A 55 9.59 -12.92 -15.35
CA TYR A 55 9.51 -14.29 -15.80
C TYR A 55 10.89 -14.79 -16.20
N ASN A 56 11.13 -16.06 -15.91
CA ASN A 56 12.35 -16.75 -16.27
C ASN A 56 11.97 -18.14 -16.79
N ALA A 57 12.47 -18.50 -17.96
CA ALA A 57 12.19 -19.80 -18.58
C ALA A 57 10.68 -20.15 -18.61
N ASN A 58 9.82 -19.22 -19.01
CA ASN A 58 8.35 -19.33 -19.08
C ASN A 58 7.64 -19.51 -17.73
N ARG A 59 8.28 -19.17 -16.63
CA ARG A 59 7.66 -19.12 -15.31
C ARG A 59 7.59 -17.70 -14.79
N LEU A 60 6.48 -17.36 -14.13
CA LEU A 60 6.37 -16.13 -13.38
C LEU A 60 7.15 -16.23 -12.07
N VAL A 61 7.85 -15.17 -11.75
CA VAL A 61 8.70 -15.08 -10.58
C VAL A 61 8.30 -13.85 -9.79
N LEU A 62 7.86 -14.04 -8.55
CA LEU A 62 7.64 -12.97 -7.60
C LEU A 62 8.94 -12.71 -6.83
N LYS A 63 9.53 -11.52 -7.02
CA LYS A 63 10.71 -11.05 -6.30
C LYS A 63 10.28 -10.36 -5.02
N GLN A 64 10.37 -11.04 -3.91
CA GLN A 64 10.02 -10.50 -2.59
C GLN A 64 11.01 -11.02 -1.54
N VAL A 65 11.44 -10.12 -0.65
CA VAL A 65 12.16 -10.53 0.55
C VAL A 65 11.15 -11.18 1.50
N LEU A 66 11.36 -12.45 1.79
CA LEU A 66 10.51 -13.20 2.71
C LEU A 66 11.09 -13.17 4.12
N ASN A 67 10.22 -12.95 5.09
CA ASN A 67 10.47 -13.21 6.50
C ASN A 67 9.96 -14.61 6.84
N ALA A 68 10.51 -15.24 7.86
CA ALA A 68 9.99 -16.51 8.38
C ALA A 68 8.52 -16.42 8.82
N ASN A 69 8.03 -15.21 9.13
CA ASN A 69 6.64 -14.93 9.40
C ASN A 69 5.97 -14.37 8.14
N VAL A 70 5.06 -15.15 7.56
CA VAL A 70 4.27 -14.81 6.36
C VAL A 70 3.54 -13.47 6.52
N ASN A 71 2.94 -13.20 7.69
CA ASN A 71 2.27 -11.93 7.96
C ASN A 71 3.20 -10.72 7.81
N VAL A 72 4.44 -10.83 8.27
CA VAL A 72 5.43 -9.74 8.15
C VAL A 72 5.77 -9.49 6.69
N SER A 73 5.97 -10.55 5.91
CA SER A 73 6.23 -10.44 4.46
C SER A 73 5.05 -9.86 3.72
N ALA A 74 3.83 -10.32 4.02
CA ALA A 74 2.60 -9.82 3.42
C ALA A 74 2.36 -8.35 3.76
N MET A 75 2.56 -7.94 5.02
CA MET A 75 2.42 -6.55 5.45
C MET A 75 3.47 -5.64 4.80
N THR A 76 4.70 -6.11 4.65
CA THR A 76 5.77 -5.35 3.97
C THR A 76 5.41 -5.10 2.50
N LEU A 77 4.91 -6.12 1.81
CA LEU A 77 4.47 -5.98 0.42
C LEU A 77 3.22 -5.10 0.31
N LEU A 78 2.26 -5.26 1.22
CA LEU A 78 1.06 -4.44 1.26
C LEU A 78 1.36 -2.95 1.47
N GLY A 79 2.36 -2.62 2.30
CA GLY A 79 2.84 -1.24 2.48
C GLY A 79 3.27 -0.62 1.15
N LYS A 80 4.09 -1.34 0.37
CA LYS A 80 4.53 -0.87 -0.97
C LYS A 80 3.37 -0.78 -1.97
N ILE A 81 2.40 -1.70 -1.89
CA ILE A 81 1.19 -1.62 -2.70
C ILE A 81 0.37 -0.38 -2.34
N ALA A 82 0.24 -0.06 -1.05
CA ALA A 82 -0.46 1.14 -0.59
C ALA A 82 0.19 2.44 -1.11
N GLU A 83 1.54 2.51 -1.12
CA GLU A 83 2.28 3.61 -1.74
C GLU A 83 1.93 3.74 -3.23
N ALA A 84 1.97 2.64 -3.99
CA ALA A 84 1.66 2.62 -5.42
C ALA A 84 0.21 3.03 -5.71
N VAL A 85 -0.75 2.49 -4.95
CA VAL A 85 -2.17 2.85 -5.04
C VAL A 85 -2.35 4.35 -4.82
N LEU A 86 -1.77 4.89 -3.76
CA LEU A 86 -1.93 6.30 -3.41
C LEU A 86 -1.34 7.22 -4.47
N VAL A 87 -0.15 6.91 -5.00
CA VAL A 87 0.48 7.68 -6.09
C VAL A 87 -0.39 7.65 -7.35
N ARG A 88 -0.89 6.48 -7.76
CA ARG A 88 -1.77 6.37 -8.93
C ARG A 88 -3.05 7.19 -8.76
N ARG A 89 -3.67 7.13 -7.59
CA ARG A 89 -4.91 7.85 -7.29
C ARG A 89 -4.70 9.36 -7.22
N CYS A 90 -3.60 9.84 -6.66
CA CYS A 90 -3.21 11.25 -6.72
C CYS A 90 -3.12 11.74 -8.18
N ASN A 91 -2.48 10.95 -9.04
CA ASN A 91 -2.28 11.32 -10.44
C ASN A 91 -3.55 11.19 -11.30
N GLN A 92 -4.56 10.47 -10.82
CA GLN A 92 -5.87 10.33 -11.47
C GLN A 92 -6.91 11.36 -10.96
N SER A 93 -6.76 11.85 -9.72
CA SER A 93 -7.69 12.78 -9.07
C SER A 93 -7.01 14.08 -8.67
N PRO A 94 -7.24 15.18 -9.41
CA PRO A 94 -6.68 16.50 -9.07
C PRO A 94 -7.06 16.99 -7.66
N ASP A 95 -8.28 16.64 -7.18
CA ASP A 95 -8.70 17.01 -5.82
C ASP A 95 -7.92 16.25 -4.76
N LEU A 96 -7.78 14.92 -4.89
CA LEU A 96 -6.97 14.13 -3.99
C LEU A 96 -5.51 14.57 -4.02
N ASN A 97 -4.94 14.79 -5.23
CA ASN A 97 -3.59 15.31 -5.38
C ASN A 97 -3.41 16.62 -4.60
N ARG A 98 -4.32 17.58 -4.76
CA ARG A 98 -4.27 18.86 -4.06
C ARG A 98 -4.34 18.69 -2.54
N ARG A 99 -5.25 17.87 -2.03
CA ARG A 99 -5.43 17.65 -0.58
C ARG A 99 -4.20 17.03 0.05
N LEU A 100 -3.62 16.00 -0.56
CA LEU A 100 -2.42 15.33 -0.05
C LEU A 100 -1.15 16.18 -0.27
N PHE A 101 -1.07 16.95 -1.36
CA PHE A 101 -0.03 17.93 -1.56
C PHE A 101 -0.01 19.01 -0.47
N MET A 102 -1.19 19.52 -0.08
CA MET A 102 -1.31 20.49 1.00
C MET A 102 -0.88 19.89 2.35
N LEU A 103 -1.28 18.63 2.62
CA LEU A 103 -0.84 17.89 3.81
C LEU A 103 0.68 17.75 3.83
N ALA A 104 1.29 17.26 2.76
CA ALA A 104 2.74 17.07 2.64
C ALA A 104 3.53 18.37 2.85
N ARG A 105 2.99 19.47 2.36
CA ARG A 105 3.61 20.80 2.49
C ARG A 105 3.31 21.49 3.82
N ARG A 106 2.38 20.98 4.62
CA ARG A 106 1.84 21.64 5.82
C ARG A 106 1.32 23.07 5.51
N LYS A 107 0.82 23.28 4.30
CA LYS A 107 0.37 24.60 3.82
C LYS A 107 -0.71 24.47 2.75
N GLY A 108 -1.68 25.36 2.80
CA GLY A 108 -2.67 25.52 1.73
C GLY A 108 -2.01 25.81 0.37
N ALA A 109 -2.61 25.34 -0.69
CA ALA A 109 -2.16 25.59 -2.06
C ALA A 109 -3.36 25.90 -2.97
N TRP A 110 -3.16 26.85 -3.91
CA TRP A 110 -4.10 27.06 -4.99
C TRP A 110 -4.17 25.82 -5.90
N THR A 111 -5.30 25.57 -6.52
CA THR A 111 -5.48 24.45 -7.44
C THR A 111 -4.43 24.44 -8.56
N SER A 112 -4.14 25.63 -9.13
CA SER A 112 -3.11 25.78 -10.16
C SER A 112 -1.72 25.37 -9.67
N THR A 113 -1.35 25.73 -8.44
CA THR A 113 -0.07 25.32 -7.83
C THR A 113 -0.03 23.81 -7.61
N ALA A 114 -1.08 23.24 -7.07
CA ALA A 114 -1.11 21.79 -6.83
C ALA A 114 -1.07 20.98 -8.15
N ASN A 115 -1.73 21.49 -9.20
CA ASN A 115 -1.76 20.83 -10.51
C ASN A 115 -0.44 20.94 -11.29
N SER A 116 0.49 21.82 -10.89
CA SER A 116 1.84 21.88 -11.47
C SER A 116 2.80 20.85 -10.86
N PHE A 117 2.35 20.07 -9.88
CA PHE A 117 3.12 19.03 -9.25
C PHE A 117 2.48 17.66 -9.44
N THR A 118 3.32 16.67 -9.68
CA THR A 118 2.96 15.25 -9.84
C THR A 118 3.41 14.49 -8.61
N ALA A 119 2.53 13.67 -8.03
CA ALA A 119 2.90 12.74 -6.97
C ALA A 119 3.74 11.59 -7.55
N ILE A 120 4.87 11.30 -6.93
CA ILE A 120 5.74 10.17 -7.29
C ILE A 120 6.13 9.39 -6.03
N GLY A 121 6.24 8.06 -6.16
CA GLY A 121 6.76 7.23 -5.08
C GLY A 121 8.28 7.10 -5.19
N THR A 122 8.99 7.37 -4.11
CA THR A 122 10.46 7.38 -4.11
C THR A 122 11.07 6.03 -4.48
N GLY A 123 10.37 4.92 -4.15
CA GLY A 123 10.79 3.56 -4.45
C GLY A 123 10.10 2.91 -5.65
N LEU A 124 9.26 3.64 -6.39
CA LEU A 124 8.47 3.05 -7.47
C LEU A 124 9.17 3.08 -8.83
N LYS A 125 8.97 2.05 -9.65
CA LYS A 125 9.54 1.92 -11.00
C LYS A 125 9.16 3.05 -11.98
N PRO A 126 7.95 3.62 -11.96
CA PRO A 126 7.65 4.82 -12.75
C PRO A 126 8.57 6.01 -12.42
N THR A 127 8.95 6.17 -11.16
CA THR A 127 9.89 7.22 -10.74
C THR A 127 11.30 6.94 -11.28
N GLU A 128 11.78 5.70 -11.19
CA GLU A 128 13.07 5.29 -11.75
C GLU A 128 13.16 5.61 -13.24
N ARG A 129 12.06 5.39 -13.99
CA ARG A 129 12.03 5.65 -15.44
C ARG A 129 11.92 7.12 -15.80
N ARG A 130 11.11 7.90 -15.07
CA ARG A 130 10.80 9.29 -15.45
C ARG A 130 11.65 10.33 -14.73
N TYR A 131 11.99 10.06 -13.49
CA TYR A 131 12.76 10.96 -12.61
C TYR A 131 13.85 10.19 -11.87
N PRO A 132 14.86 9.62 -12.58
CA PRO A 132 15.86 8.72 -11.99
C PRO A 132 16.64 9.38 -10.84
N GLN A 133 16.81 10.70 -10.86
CA GLN A 133 17.46 11.45 -9.79
C GLN A 133 16.62 11.51 -8.50
N ARG A 134 15.34 11.12 -8.56
CA ARG A 134 14.41 11.07 -7.42
C ARG A 134 14.11 9.65 -6.98
N TYR A 135 14.59 8.66 -7.73
CA TYR A 135 14.42 7.28 -7.36
C TYR A 135 15.36 6.91 -6.21
N ASN A 136 14.77 6.63 -5.05
CA ASN A 136 15.47 6.20 -3.86
C ASN A 136 14.62 5.17 -3.08
N PRO A 137 14.71 3.87 -3.42
CA PRO A 137 13.93 2.84 -2.73
C PRO A 137 14.34 2.62 -1.27
N GLN A 138 15.41 3.29 -0.82
CA GLN A 138 15.90 3.28 0.55
C GLN A 138 15.61 4.60 1.28
N ASP A 139 14.77 5.47 0.74
CA ASP A 139 14.33 6.66 1.48
C ASP A 139 13.55 6.22 2.72
N THR A 140 14.12 6.47 3.91
CA THR A 140 13.53 6.07 5.18
C THR A 140 12.57 7.12 5.72
N GLN A 141 12.46 8.27 5.06
CA GLN A 141 11.65 9.40 5.51
C GLN A 141 10.38 9.59 4.69
N ARG A 142 10.44 9.34 3.37
CA ARG A 142 9.37 9.70 2.44
C ARG A 142 9.11 8.60 1.45
N ASP A 143 7.90 8.09 1.43
CA ASP A 143 7.45 7.14 0.41
C ASP A 143 6.91 7.88 -0.81
N ILE A 144 6.26 9.03 -0.60
CA ILE A 144 5.67 9.86 -1.66
C ILE A 144 6.19 11.29 -1.55
N ILE A 145 6.61 11.85 -2.68
CA ILE A 145 6.97 13.26 -2.83
C ILE A 145 6.25 13.87 -4.03
N TRP A 146 6.23 15.20 -4.10
CA TRP A 146 5.67 15.93 -5.23
C TRP A 146 6.76 16.66 -5.98
N VAL A 147 6.81 16.46 -7.30
CA VAL A 147 7.79 17.09 -8.18
C VAL A 147 7.09 17.88 -9.30
N ASP A 148 7.71 18.96 -9.75
CA ASP A 148 7.29 19.68 -10.93
C ASP A 148 7.69 18.92 -12.23
N GLU A 149 7.42 19.52 -13.39
CA GLU A 149 7.74 18.93 -14.69
C GLU A 149 9.25 18.67 -14.89
N ASN A 150 10.12 19.42 -14.20
CA ASN A 150 11.58 19.30 -14.24
C ASN A 150 12.12 18.33 -13.16
N GLY A 151 11.24 17.71 -12.35
CA GLY A 151 11.63 16.86 -11.26
C GLY A 151 12.12 17.61 -10.01
N VAL A 152 11.84 18.91 -9.90
CA VAL A 152 12.17 19.69 -8.70
C VAL A 152 11.11 19.41 -7.62
N PRO A 153 11.52 19.01 -6.40
CA PRO A 153 10.57 18.66 -5.36
C PRO A 153 9.91 19.92 -4.76
N ALA A 154 8.66 19.77 -4.38
CA ALA A 154 7.99 20.75 -3.55
C ALA A 154 8.65 20.80 -2.16
N LEU A 155 8.64 21.97 -1.53
CA LEU A 155 9.17 22.16 -0.19
C LEU A 155 8.05 22.34 0.85
N MET A 156 8.31 21.90 2.07
CA MET A 156 7.44 22.16 3.22
C MET A 156 7.40 23.65 3.54
N ALA A 157 6.32 24.12 4.11
CA ALA A 157 6.24 25.48 4.65
C ALA A 157 7.11 25.61 5.90
N GLY A 158 7.72 26.78 6.03
CA GLY A 158 8.40 27.22 7.26
C GLY A 158 7.88 28.60 7.67
N SER A 159 8.18 29.02 8.89
CA SER A 159 7.71 30.29 9.47
C SER A 159 8.06 31.50 8.62
N ASN A 160 9.17 31.46 7.90
CA ASN A 160 9.68 32.52 7.05
C ASN A 160 9.60 32.18 5.53
N GLY A 161 8.69 31.27 5.13
CA GLY A 161 8.54 30.86 3.75
C GLY A 161 8.64 29.34 3.57
N MET A 162 9.66 28.85 2.85
CA MET A 162 9.91 27.41 2.68
C MET A 162 10.98 26.96 3.68
N SER A 163 10.74 25.79 4.30
CA SER A 163 11.65 25.24 5.31
C SER A 163 12.98 24.74 4.77
N GLY A 164 13.12 24.58 3.45
CA GLY A 164 14.23 23.85 2.82
C GLY A 164 14.09 22.33 2.88
N ILE A 165 13.11 21.80 3.61
CA ILE A 165 12.80 20.37 3.69
C ILE A 165 11.88 19.99 2.53
N GLU A 166 12.19 18.92 1.81
CA GLU A 166 11.34 18.42 0.74
C GLU A 166 10.01 17.91 1.32
N ALA A 167 8.91 18.36 0.73
CA ALA A 167 7.57 17.94 1.11
C ALA A 167 7.32 16.49 0.70
N GLY A 168 6.80 15.71 1.60
CA GLY A 168 6.50 14.31 1.34
C GLY A 168 5.55 13.71 2.36
N LEU A 169 5.22 12.46 2.15
CA LEU A 169 4.40 11.65 3.04
C LEU A 169 5.08 10.30 3.28
N GLN A 170 4.95 9.82 4.50
CA GLN A 170 5.22 8.44 4.85
C GLN A 170 3.90 7.65 4.80
N VAL A 171 3.89 6.52 4.09
CA VAL A 171 2.71 5.65 3.99
C VAL A 171 2.88 4.43 4.87
N LYS A 172 1.84 4.08 5.59
CA LYS A 172 1.81 2.90 6.46
C LYS A 172 0.52 2.12 6.23
N ALA A 173 0.64 0.81 6.11
CA ALA A 173 -0.51 -0.10 6.07
C ALA A 173 -0.30 -1.22 7.07
N SER A 174 -1.30 -1.54 7.88
CA SER A 174 -1.19 -2.60 8.88
C SER A 174 -2.53 -3.16 9.33
N LEU A 175 -2.49 -4.43 9.77
CA LEU A 175 -3.55 -5.08 10.53
C LEU A 175 -3.49 -4.72 12.03
N HIS A 176 -2.28 -4.47 12.55
CA HIS A 176 -2.01 -4.24 13.96
C HIS A 176 -0.99 -3.12 14.11
N GLY A 177 -1.41 -1.89 13.74
CA GLY A 177 -0.54 -0.72 13.72
C GLY A 177 -0.25 -0.14 15.09
N ASP A 178 -1.10 -0.41 16.09
CA ASP A 178 -1.06 0.23 17.40
C ASP A 178 0.27 0.04 18.16
N GLY A 179 1.00 -1.03 17.91
CA GLY A 179 2.33 -1.24 18.49
C GLY A 179 3.42 -0.43 17.79
N TYR A 180 3.64 -0.70 16.50
CA TYR A 180 4.78 -0.10 15.78
C TYR A 180 4.54 1.37 15.40
N MET A 181 3.30 1.77 15.10
CA MET A 181 2.97 3.16 14.79
C MET A 181 3.23 4.06 15.99
N LEU A 182 2.80 3.65 17.19
CA LEU A 182 3.09 4.39 18.42
C LEU A 182 4.58 4.47 18.71
N ASN A 183 5.33 3.42 18.41
CA ASN A 183 6.78 3.41 18.57
C ASN A 183 7.47 4.36 17.58
N ASP A 184 7.08 4.35 16.30
CA ASP A 184 7.59 5.29 15.29
C ASP A 184 7.29 6.75 15.66
N LEU A 185 6.07 7.03 16.16
CA LEU A 185 5.64 8.35 16.60
C LEU A 185 6.43 8.82 17.83
N ARG A 186 6.56 7.97 18.85
CA ARG A 186 7.30 8.28 20.09
C ARG A 186 8.80 8.54 19.83
N ASN A 187 9.38 7.82 18.88
CA ASN A 187 10.78 8.00 18.51
C ASN A 187 10.98 9.16 17.53
N ASN A 188 9.93 9.88 17.18
CA ASN A 188 9.97 10.97 16.22
C ASN A 188 10.72 10.58 14.92
N ARG A 189 10.35 9.39 14.40
CA ARG A 189 11.10 8.74 13.31
C ARG A 189 11.01 9.49 11.99
N TYR A 190 9.89 10.17 11.75
CA TYR A 190 9.60 10.81 10.48
C TYR A 190 9.36 12.32 10.65
N GLU A 191 9.99 13.11 9.78
CA GLU A 191 9.81 14.56 9.70
C GLU A 191 8.57 14.96 8.90
N VAL A 192 8.02 14.03 8.12
CA VAL A 192 6.87 14.25 7.24
C VAL A 192 5.59 13.62 7.82
N PRO A 193 4.40 14.09 7.40
CA PRO A 193 3.15 13.49 7.81
C PRO A 193 3.05 12.02 7.42
N MET A 194 2.40 11.21 8.28
CA MET A 194 2.12 9.81 8.04
C MET A 194 0.68 9.62 7.59
N VAL A 195 0.50 8.93 6.46
CA VAL A 195 -0.79 8.46 5.98
C VAL A 195 -0.93 6.99 6.32
N TYR A 196 -1.94 6.67 7.12
CA TYR A 196 -2.16 5.33 7.61
C TYR A 196 -3.36 4.65 6.96
N PHE A 197 -3.17 3.42 6.51
CA PHE A 197 -4.19 2.49 6.04
C PHE A 197 -4.52 1.50 7.17
N PRO A 198 -5.55 1.74 7.98
CA PRO A 198 -5.91 0.87 9.10
C PRO A 198 -6.67 -0.36 8.61
N VAL A 199 -5.97 -1.34 8.02
CA VAL A 199 -6.58 -2.52 7.37
C VAL A 199 -7.54 -3.27 8.29
N ASN A 200 -7.29 -3.28 9.59
CA ASN A 200 -8.15 -3.85 10.61
C ASN A 200 -8.89 -2.79 11.46
N ASN A 201 -9.15 -1.61 10.91
CA ASN A 201 -9.90 -0.53 11.56
C ASN A 201 -9.34 -0.14 12.95
N ASP A 202 -8.02 -0.08 13.10
CA ASP A 202 -7.36 0.18 14.38
C ASP A 202 -6.92 1.64 14.60
N PHE A 203 -7.27 2.56 13.68
CA PHE A 203 -6.87 3.96 13.76
C PHE A 203 -7.36 4.64 15.03
N GLU A 204 -8.63 4.48 15.38
CA GLU A 204 -9.23 5.07 16.58
C GLU A 204 -8.52 4.58 17.85
N ARG A 205 -8.12 3.31 17.88
CA ARG A 205 -7.36 2.75 19.01
C ARG A 205 -5.95 3.36 19.12
N ILE A 206 -5.30 3.65 17.97
CA ILE A 206 -4.01 4.35 17.94
C ILE A 206 -4.18 5.76 18.51
N VAL A 207 -5.19 6.50 18.07
CA VAL A 207 -5.50 7.85 18.55
C VAL A 207 -5.78 7.86 20.06
N ASP A 208 -6.61 6.95 20.54
CA ASP A 208 -6.90 6.81 21.98
C ASP A 208 -5.63 6.59 22.80
N ARG A 209 -4.70 5.77 22.32
CA ARG A 209 -3.42 5.54 22.99
C ARG A 209 -2.50 6.76 22.95
N LEU A 210 -2.46 7.49 21.82
CA LEU A 210 -1.71 8.76 21.73
C LEU A 210 -2.21 9.78 22.74
N VAL A 211 -3.53 9.92 22.89
CA VAL A 211 -4.14 10.84 23.85
C VAL A 211 -3.80 10.43 25.29
N LYS A 212 -3.84 9.15 25.62
CA LYS A 212 -3.54 8.63 26.95
C LYS A 212 -2.06 8.77 27.33
N ASP A 213 -1.18 8.52 26.38
CA ASP A 213 0.26 8.46 26.66
C ASP A 213 0.92 9.85 26.73
N GLN A 214 0.33 10.89 26.16
CA GLN A 214 0.83 12.29 26.10
C GLN A 214 2.32 12.44 25.75
N GLN A 215 2.93 11.41 25.12
CA GLN A 215 4.37 11.31 24.91
C GLN A 215 4.76 11.27 23.43
N ALA A 216 3.80 11.46 22.54
CA ALA A 216 4.08 11.48 21.11
C ALA A 216 4.35 12.93 20.68
N TYR A 217 5.58 13.17 20.21
CA TYR A 217 6.04 14.48 19.76
C TYR A 217 6.59 14.37 18.33
N VAL A 218 6.47 15.46 17.62
CA VAL A 218 7.05 15.64 16.28
C VAL A 218 7.84 16.94 16.26
N LEU A 219 8.92 16.98 15.49
CA LEU A 219 9.66 18.19 15.25
C LEU A 219 8.77 19.18 14.49
N ASP A 220 8.56 20.36 15.04
CA ASP A 220 7.86 21.44 14.35
C ASP A 220 8.83 22.12 13.39
N PRO A 221 8.58 22.05 12.06
CA PRO A 221 9.48 22.65 11.07
C PRO A 221 9.51 24.17 11.14
N ASP A 222 8.52 24.79 11.79
CA ASP A 222 8.44 26.24 11.90
C ASP A 222 9.29 26.80 13.03
N THR A 223 9.31 26.10 14.16
CA THR A 223 10.01 26.57 15.38
C THR A 223 11.32 25.83 15.61
N GLY A 224 11.48 24.63 15.05
CA GLY A 224 12.59 23.74 15.36
C GLY A 224 12.46 23.06 16.72
N ASP A 225 11.34 23.24 17.42
CA ASP A 225 11.05 22.64 18.71
C ASP A 225 10.15 21.40 18.56
N TYR A 226 10.13 20.55 19.58
CA TYR A 226 9.22 19.43 19.63
C TYR A 226 7.83 19.85 20.11
N ARG A 227 6.81 19.44 19.39
CA ARG A 227 5.39 19.61 19.75
C ARG A 227 4.66 18.28 19.77
N GLY A 228 3.52 18.26 20.45
CA GLY A 228 2.63 17.09 20.41
C GLY A 228 2.12 16.78 19.00
N ILE A 229 1.93 15.50 18.71
CA ILE A 229 1.37 15.03 17.44
C ILE A 229 -0.06 15.54 17.28
N ARG A 230 -0.35 16.09 16.11
CA ARG A 230 -1.67 16.53 15.70
C ARG A 230 -2.30 15.50 14.76
N VAL A 231 -3.33 14.83 15.27
CA VAL A 231 -4.13 13.92 14.42
C VAL A 231 -4.85 14.76 13.37
N GLY A 232 -4.76 14.33 12.11
CA GLY A 232 -5.25 15.09 10.96
C GLY A 232 -4.20 15.93 10.24
N GLU A 233 -3.02 16.15 10.86
CA GLU A 233 -1.89 16.89 10.27
C GLU A 233 -0.61 16.04 10.19
N ASP A 234 -0.23 15.38 11.27
CA ASP A 234 0.99 14.57 11.36
C ASP A 234 0.71 13.07 11.18
N LEU A 235 -0.45 12.62 11.64
CA LEU A 235 -0.98 11.29 11.45
C LEU A 235 -2.39 11.41 10.91
N VAL A 236 -2.62 10.88 9.71
CA VAL A 236 -3.92 10.92 9.07
C VAL A 236 -4.40 9.54 8.70
N ASP A 237 -5.72 9.35 8.81
CA ASP A 237 -6.42 8.19 8.29
C ASP A 237 -6.73 8.43 6.81
N ILE A 238 -6.30 7.50 5.95
CA ILE A 238 -6.58 7.60 4.51
C ILE A 238 -8.07 7.62 4.21
N ARG A 239 -8.90 7.00 5.03
CA ARG A 239 -10.37 6.97 4.86
C ARG A 239 -10.98 8.37 4.79
N ALA A 240 -10.38 9.35 5.47
CA ALA A 240 -10.82 10.75 5.42
C ALA A 240 -10.44 11.47 4.11
N TYR A 241 -9.48 10.94 3.36
CA TYR A 241 -9.00 11.48 2.10
C TYR A 241 -9.55 10.72 0.89
N ASP A 242 -9.48 9.41 0.95
CA ASP A 242 -9.88 8.50 -0.13
C ASP A 242 -10.29 7.14 0.43
N TYR A 243 -11.59 6.99 0.66
CA TYR A 243 -12.15 5.74 1.18
C TYR A 243 -11.99 4.57 0.20
N ASP A 244 -12.06 4.85 -1.12
CA ASP A 244 -11.89 3.80 -2.14
C ASP A 244 -10.45 3.30 -2.19
N ALA A 245 -9.45 4.18 -1.96
CA ALA A 245 -8.06 3.74 -1.82
C ALA A 245 -7.87 2.82 -0.61
N PHE A 246 -8.54 3.13 0.50
CA PHE A 246 -8.54 2.29 1.68
C PHE A 246 -9.13 0.91 1.39
N GLU A 247 -10.34 0.85 0.81
CA GLU A 247 -10.99 -0.42 0.47
C GLU A 247 -10.16 -1.22 -0.56
N GLU A 248 -9.56 -0.56 -1.54
CA GLU A 248 -8.69 -1.20 -2.52
C GLU A 248 -7.48 -1.88 -1.83
N VAL A 249 -6.78 -1.19 -0.96
CA VAL A 249 -5.62 -1.74 -0.24
C VAL A 249 -6.03 -2.85 0.73
N LYS A 250 -7.15 -2.67 1.44
CA LYS A 250 -7.72 -3.69 2.32
C LYS A 250 -8.08 -4.96 1.57
N ASP A 251 -8.68 -4.83 0.37
CA ASP A 251 -9.02 -5.96 -0.50
C ASP A 251 -7.78 -6.72 -0.99
N TYR A 252 -6.64 -6.04 -1.15
CA TYR A 252 -5.39 -6.69 -1.55
C TYR A 252 -4.77 -7.55 -0.44
N TYR A 253 -5.03 -7.26 0.84
CA TYR A 253 -4.38 -7.97 1.92
C TYR A 253 -4.53 -9.50 1.84
N PRO A 254 -5.76 -10.09 1.75
CA PRO A 254 -5.91 -11.53 1.68
C PRO A 254 -5.25 -12.14 0.42
N LEU A 255 -5.28 -11.44 -0.72
CA LEU A 255 -4.63 -11.91 -1.95
C LEU A 255 -3.10 -11.92 -1.81
N VAL A 256 -2.53 -10.87 -1.20
CA VAL A 256 -1.10 -10.76 -0.93
C VAL A 256 -0.66 -11.81 0.10
N TYR A 257 -1.45 -12.04 1.13
CA TYR A 257 -1.18 -13.07 2.12
C TYR A 257 -1.14 -14.45 1.47
N ASP A 258 -2.20 -14.82 0.74
CA ASP A 258 -2.30 -16.11 0.06
C ASP A 258 -1.18 -16.32 -0.98
N LEU A 259 -0.79 -15.24 -1.68
CA LEU A 259 0.32 -15.27 -2.64
C LEU A 259 1.68 -15.51 -1.96
N ILE A 260 1.93 -14.90 -0.80
CA ILE A 260 3.18 -15.07 -0.04
C ILE A 260 3.21 -16.44 0.68
N ASP A 261 2.07 -16.92 1.15
CA ASP A 261 1.94 -18.24 1.78
C ASP A 261 1.98 -19.39 0.77
N GLY A 262 1.79 -19.10 -0.52
CA GLY A 262 1.80 -20.08 -1.60
C GLY A 262 0.47 -20.79 -1.82
N GLU A 263 -0.60 -20.29 -1.23
CA GLU A 263 -1.98 -20.81 -1.42
C GLU A 263 -2.53 -20.46 -2.81
N ILE A 264 -2.03 -19.40 -3.43
CA ILE A 264 -2.35 -19.00 -4.80
C ILE A 264 -1.08 -18.59 -5.55
N ASP A 265 -1.13 -18.74 -6.86
CA ASP A 265 -0.09 -18.28 -7.79
C ASP A 265 -0.47 -16.94 -8.43
N ILE A 266 0.51 -16.22 -9.00
CA ILE A 266 0.24 -15.00 -9.78
C ILE A 266 -0.75 -15.28 -10.92
N VAL A 267 -0.71 -16.47 -11.50
CA VAL A 267 -1.65 -16.90 -12.56
C VAL A 267 -3.08 -16.91 -12.07
N ASP A 268 -3.31 -17.31 -10.83
CA ASP A 268 -4.64 -17.37 -10.23
C ASP A 268 -5.25 -15.98 -9.98
N LEU A 269 -4.40 -14.94 -9.88
CA LEU A 269 -4.84 -13.55 -9.76
C LEU A 269 -5.39 -12.98 -11.08
N VAL A 270 -5.13 -13.64 -12.19
CA VAL A 270 -5.39 -13.09 -13.53
C VAL A 270 -6.57 -13.77 -14.19
N ASP A 271 -7.64 -13.02 -14.44
CA ASP A 271 -8.68 -13.45 -15.38
C ASP A 271 -8.25 -13.09 -16.82
N ILE A 272 -7.69 -14.07 -17.52
CA ILE A 272 -7.18 -13.90 -18.88
C ILE A 272 -8.29 -13.45 -19.85
N GLY A 273 -9.52 -13.86 -19.63
CA GLY A 273 -10.65 -13.44 -20.45
C GLY A 273 -10.98 -11.95 -20.29
N LEU A 274 -10.98 -11.46 -19.07
CA LEU A 274 -11.15 -10.03 -18.78
C LEU A 274 -9.99 -9.21 -19.31
N GLN A 275 -8.77 -9.70 -19.15
CA GLN A 275 -7.56 -9.05 -19.66
C GLN A 275 -7.61 -8.80 -21.17
N GLN A 276 -7.99 -9.81 -21.93
CA GLN A 276 -8.10 -9.70 -23.39
C GLN A 276 -9.20 -8.73 -23.82
N ARG A 277 -10.30 -8.69 -23.09
CA ARG A 277 -11.44 -7.82 -23.40
C ARG A 277 -11.17 -6.37 -23.01
N ASP A 278 -10.64 -6.13 -21.82
CA ASP A 278 -10.54 -4.79 -21.24
C ASP A 278 -9.15 -4.16 -21.45
N GLY A 279 -8.18 -4.90 -22.01
CA GLY A 279 -6.83 -4.42 -22.33
C GLY A 279 -6.02 -3.98 -21.10
N VAL A 280 -6.33 -4.55 -19.93
CA VAL A 280 -5.70 -4.19 -18.65
C VAL A 280 -4.22 -4.54 -18.62
N LEU A 281 -3.82 -5.72 -19.13
CA LEU A 281 -2.42 -6.05 -19.36
C LEU A 281 -2.08 -5.90 -20.84
N LYS A 282 -1.36 -4.84 -21.16
CA LYS A 282 -0.95 -4.54 -22.55
C LYS A 282 0.32 -5.28 -22.97
N ASP A 283 1.05 -5.83 -22.00
CA ASP A 283 2.28 -6.56 -22.27
C ASP A 283 1.97 -7.96 -22.78
N THR A 284 2.14 -8.16 -24.09
CA THR A 284 1.93 -9.45 -24.76
C THR A 284 2.87 -10.54 -24.27
N VAL A 285 4.05 -10.18 -23.79
CA VAL A 285 5.04 -11.13 -23.27
C VAL A 285 4.59 -11.64 -21.90
N MET A 286 4.10 -10.74 -21.06
CA MET A 286 3.53 -11.08 -19.76
C MET A 286 2.29 -11.97 -19.91
N LEU A 287 1.36 -11.62 -20.80
CA LEU A 287 0.19 -12.45 -21.10
C LEU A 287 0.58 -13.86 -21.61
N SER A 288 1.65 -13.94 -22.41
CA SER A 288 2.18 -15.21 -22.88
C SER A 288 2.77 -16.05 -21.75
N ALA A 289 3.51 -15.42 -20.84
CA ALA A 289 4.07 -16.05 -19.66
C ALA A 289 2.96 -16.54 -18.70
N LEU A 290 1.92 -15.73 -18.46
CA LEU A 290 0.76 -16.12 -17.68
C LEU A 290 0.05 -17.35 -18.24
N LYS A 291 -0.13 -17.42 -19.55
CA LYS A 291 -0.76 -18.58 -20.23
C LYS A 291 0.07 -19.86 -20.15
N SER A 292 1.39 -19.76 -20.07
CA SER A 292 2.31 -20.90 -20.05
C SER A 292 2.81 -21.28 -18.66
N SER A 293 2.58 -20.42 -17.65
CA SER A 293 3.01 -20.65 -16.28
C SER A 293 2.07 -21.64 -15.57
N ASN A 294 2.66 -22.62 -14.89
CA ASN A 294 1.91 -23.58 -14.08
C ASN A 294 2.06 -23.31 -12.57
N SER A 295 2.96 -22.43 -12.21
CA SER A 295 3.21 -22.07 -10.81
C SER A 295 4.03 -20.79 -10.68
N THR A 296 3.84 -20.06 -9.59
CA THR A 296 4.66 -18.91 -9.21
C THR A 296 5.87 -19.39 -8.43
N GLN A 297 7.04 -18.90 -8.78
CA GLN A 297 8.25 -19.10 -8.02
C GLN A 297 8.60 -17.81 -7.29
N ILE A 298 8.79 -17.90 -5.96
CA ILE A 298 9.27 -16.79 -5.14
C ILE A 298 10.79 -16.87 -5.04
N ILE A 299 11.47 -15.82 -5.48
CA ILE A 299 12.93 -15.71 -5.39
C ILE A 299 13.29 -14.58 -4.44
N LEU A 300 14.16 -14.88 -3.48
CA LEU A 300 14.75 -13.85 -2.63
C LEU A 300 15.73 -13.02 -3.45
N PRO A 301 15.67 -11.69 -3.37
CA PRO A 301 16.71 -10.85 -3.96
C PRO A 301 18.04 -11.13 -3.24
N ASN A 302 19.11 -11.21 -4.03
CA ASN A 302 20.49 -11.32 -3.50
C ASN A 302 20.91 -10.03 -2.80
#